data_c3f37ab1af202eb9885674529d16dca9
#
_entry.id   c3f37ab1af202eb9885674529d16dca9
#
_cell.length_a   1.000
_cell.length_b   1.000
_cell.length_c   1.000
_cell.angle_alpha   90.00
_cell.angle_beta   90.00
_cell.angle_gamma   90.00
#
_symmetry.space_group_name_H-M   'P 1'
#
loop_
_entity.id
_entity.type
_entity.pdbx_description
1 polymer ?
#
loop_
_entity_poly.entity_id
_entity_poly.type
_entity_poly.pdbx_seq_one_letter_code
_entity_poly.pdbx_strand_id
1 'polypeptide(L)'
;DERAGFQEFAKIYYTAGFHEPGSGLTASVNLDVFNDLTPAQQKIIEYASMATTHTGLAETLANNGAALARLQQQGVKTMQFPDDVWDAFGAASKEVMDENMDDSLFADIRNSFESSLSASAEWLSKSDAYYVEQRQRVLGKM
;
A
#
# COMPACT_ATOMS: atom_id res chain seq x y z
N ASP A 1 5.59 7.80 9.31
CA ASP A 1 6.16 9.14 9.12
C ASP A 1 6.24 9.89 10.46
N GLU A 2 5.13 10.02 11.23
CA GLU A 2 5.11 10.72 12.52
C GLU A 2 6.19 10.19 13.50
N ARG A 3 6.30 8.85 13.64
CA ARG A 3 7.30 8.22 14.53
C ARG A 3 8.74 8.42 14.07
N ALA A 4 8.95 8.66 12.78
CA ALA A 4 10.26 8.92 12.21
C ALA A 4 10.67 10.40 12.30
N GLY A 5 9.76 11.28 12.75
CA GLY A 5 10.05 12.70 12.93
C GLY A 5 10.14 13.50 11.62
N PHE A 6 9.63 12.98 10.50
CA PHE A 6 9.76 13.65 9.20
C PHE A 6 9.11 15.03 9.16
N GLN A 7 8.08 15.26 9.95
CA GLN A 7 7.40 16.55 10.09
C GLN A 7 8.30 17.67 10.65
N GLU A 8 9.42 17.34 11.27
CA GLU A 8 10.38 18.34 11.76
C GLU A 8 11.12 19.00 10.58
N PHE A 9 11.33 18.25 9.51
CA PHE A 9 12.11 18.65 8.33
C PHE A 9 11.24 19.02 7.13
N ALA A 10 10.08 18.37 6.96
CA ALA A 10 9.18 18.57 5.82
C ALA A 10 7.77 18.90 6.30
N LYS A 11 7.24 20.02 5.82
CA LYS A 11 5.90 20.52 6.20
C LYS A 11 4.84 20.28 5.13
N ILE A 12 5.21 19.71 3.99
CA ILE A 12 4.28 19.34 2.91
C ILE A 12 4.24 17.82 2.82
N TYR A 13 3.02 17.27 2.88
CA TYR A 13 2.76 15.84 2.84
C TYR A 13 1.79 15.53 1.71
N TYR A 14 2.29 14.94 0.64
CA TYR A 14 1.44 14.48 -0.45
C TYR A 14 0.80 13.15 -0.08
N THR A 15 -0.54 13.12 -0.12
CA THR A 15 -1.34 11.90 0.14
C THR A 15 -1.57 11.14 -1.15
N ALA A 16 -1.85 9.82 -1.00
CA ALA A 16 -1.87 8.82 -2.05
C ALA A 16 -0.48 8.67 -2.72
N GLY A 17 0.41 7.92 -2.06
CA GLY A 17 1.72 7.58 -2.64
C GLY A 17 1.55 6.77 -3.93
N PHE A 18 2.01 7.31 -5.06
CA PHE A 18 1.85 6.67 -6.37
C PHE A 18 2.85 5.53 -6.61
N HIS A 19 4.05 5.63 -6.04
CA HIS A 19 5.13 4.66 -6.27
C HIS A 19 5.13 3.49 -5.29
N GLU A 20 4.59 3.66 -4.08
CA GLU A 20 4.53 2.63 -3.05
C GLU A 20 3.28 2.83 -2.16
N PRO A 21 2.08 2.56 -2.70
CA PRO A 21 0.82 2.80 -1.97
C PRO A 21 0.63 1.84 -0.80
N GLY A 22 1.39 0.75 -0.76
CA GLY A 22 1.42 -0.24 0.32
C GLY A 22 2.73 -0.99 0.32
N SER A 23 3.07 -1.63 1.43
CA SER A 23 4.29 -2.42 1.56
C SER A 23 3.97 -3.84 2.02
N GLY A 24 4.59 -4.82 1.33
CA GLY A 24 4.61 -6.21 1.76
C GLY A 24 5.84 -6.48 2.61
N LEU A 25 5.66 -6.59 3.93
CA LEU A 25 6.75 -6.99 4.81
C LEU A 25 6.96 -8.49 4.75
N THR A 26 8.22 -8.92 4.66
CA THR A 26 8.58 -10.33 4.65
C THR A 26 9.42 -10.69 5.87
N ALA A 27 9.13 -11.84 6.47
CA ALA A 27 10.00 -12.46 7.46
C ALA A 27 10.77 -13.59 6.76
N SER A 28 12.09 -13.45 6.67
CA SER A 28 12.94 -14.47 6.08
C SER A 28 13.59 -15.31 7.17
N VAL A 29 13.53 -16.63 7.03
CA VAL A 29 14.17 -17.59 7.93
C VAL A 29 15.21 -18.36 7.14
N ASN A 30 16.40 -18.56 7.72
CA ASN A 30 17.40 -19.44 7.09
C ASN A 30 16.79 -20.83 6.89
N LEU A 31 16.96 -21.41 5.69
CA LEU A 31 16.29 -22.64 5.29
C LEU A 31 16.71 -23.83 6.16
N ASP A 32 18.01 -23.95 6.49
CA ASP A 32 18.51 -25.04 7.32
C ASP A 32 17.92 -24.97 8.72
N VAL A 33 17.89 -23.74 9.31
CA VAL A 33 17.27 -23.51 10.61
C VAL A 33 15.76 -23.82 10.58
N PHE A 34 15.08 -23.45 9.50
CA PHE A 34 13.66 -23.76 9.35
C PHE A 34 13.40 -25.27 9.23
N ASN A 35 14.26 -25.99 8.50
CA ASN A 35 14.15 -27.43 8.33
C ASN A 35 14.46 -28.22 9.60
N ASP A 36 15.30 -27.68 10.50
CA ASP A 36 15.59 -28.27 11.82
C ASP A 36 14.44 -28.12 12.83
N LEU A 37 13.47 -27.25 12.53
CA LEU A 37 12.28 -27.09 13.37
C LEU A 37 11.33 -28.27 13.19
N THR A 38 10.64 -28.61 14.28
CA THR A 38 9.54 -29.58 14.20
C THR A 38 8.40 -29.02 13.33
N PRO A 39 7.56 -29.87 12.71
CA PRO A 39 6.41 -29.42 11.94
C PRO A 39 5.48 -28.47 12.70
N ALA A 40 5.33 -28.67 14.01
CA ALA A 40 4.53 -27.80 14.86
C ALA A 40 5.16 -26.40 14.97
N GLN A 41 6.48 -26.30 15.13
CA GLN A 41 7.20 -25.02 15.20
C GLN A 41 7.16 -24.28 13.85
N GLN A 42 7.30 -25.00 12.72
CA GLN A 42 7.14 -24.41 11.38
C GLN A 42 5.74 -23.82 11.21
N LYS A 43 4.70 -24.52 11.65
CA LYS A 43 3.31 -24.00 11.62
C LYS A 43 3.10 -22.79 12.54
N ILE A 44 3.77 -22.71 13.67
CA ILE A 44 3.73 -21.53 14.53
C ILE A 44 4.26 -20.30 13.80
N ILE A 45 5.36 -20.41 13.06
CA ILE A 45 5.93 -19.31 12.25
C ILE A 45 4.93 -18.86 11.17
N GLU A 46 4.33 -19.81 10.45
CA GLU A 46 3.34 -19.50 9.42
C GLU A 46 2.13 -18.75 10.00
N TYR A 47 1.54 -19.27 11.08
CA TYR A 47 0.38 -18.65 11.71
C TYR A 47 0.70 -17.29 12.36
N ALA A 48 1.88 -17.15 12.96
CA ALA A 48 2.32 -15.88 13.51
C ALA A 48 2.47 -14.82 12.41
N SER A 49 3.02 -15.18 11.23
CA SER A 49 3.12 -14.29 10.08
C SER A 49 1.74 -13.86 9.57
N MET A 50 0.81 -14.79 9.45
CA MET A 50 -0.57 -14.48 9.05
C MET A 50 -1.26 -13.57 10.08
N ALA A 51 -1.15 -13.86 11.36
CA ALA A 51 -1.72 -13.05 12.44
C ALA A 51 -1.13 -11.63 12.44
N THR A 52 0.18 -11.51 12.26
CA THR A 52 0.88 -10.20 12.19
C THR A 52 0.40 -9.37 11.00
N THR A 53 0.14 -9.99 9.84
CA THR A 53 -0.41 -9.30 8.68
C THR A 53 -1.77 -8.68 8.99
N HIS A 54 -2.68 -9.45 9.60
CA HIS A 54 -4.01 -8.95 9.97
C HIS A 54 -3.95 -7.86 11.03
N THR A 55 -3.15 -8.07 12.08
CA THR A 55 -2.99 -7.10 13.17
C THR A 55 -2.37 -5.79 12.65
N GLY A 56 -1.32 -5.88 11.83
CA GLY A 56 -0.65 -4.71 11.26
C GLY A 56 -1.56 -3.87 10.37
N LEU A 57 -2.38 -4.51 9.54
CA LEU A 57 -3.39 -3.82 8.74
C LEU A 57 -4.43 -3.12 9.61
N ALA A 58 -4.95 -3.82 10.62
CA ALA A 58 -5.95 -3.26 11.53
C ALA A 58 -5.39 -2.08 12.34
N GLU A 59 -4.17 -2.18 12.85
CA GLU A 59 -3.49 -1.09 13.57
C GLU A 59 -3.24 0.11 12.67
N THR A 60 -2.84 -0.11 11.43
CA THR A 60 -2.62 0.95 10.43
C THR A 60 -3.92 1.72 10.18
N LEU A 61 -5.00 1.01 9.89
CA LEU A 61 -6.31 1.61 9.64
C LEU A 61 -6.85 2.35 10.88
N ALA A 62 -6.64 1.81 12.08
CA ALA A 62 -7.11 2.42 13.32
C ALA A 62 -6.32 3.68 13.70
N ASN A 63 -5.03 3.74 13.43
CA ASN A 63 -4.14 4.78 13.97
C ASN A 63 -3.81 5.90 12.98
N ASN A 64 -3.82 5.64 11.66
CA ASN A 64 -3.35 6.61 10.67
C ASN A 64 -4.16 7.90 10.66
N GLY A 65 -5.49 7.84 10.86
CA GLY A 65 -6.33 9.04 10.92
C GLY A 65 -5.95 9.98 12.07
N ALA A 66 -5.73 9.43 13.26
CA ALA A 66 -5.30 10.20 14.43
C ALA A 66 -3.87 10.74 14.26
N ALA A 67 -2.96 9.96 13.66
CA ALA A 67 -1.61 10.40 13.35
C ALA A 67 -1.60 11.58 12.36
N LEU A 68 -2.41 11.50 11.30
CA LEU A 68 -2.55 12.59 10.34
C LEU A 68 -3.04 13.88 11.02
N ALA A 69 -4.05 13.77 11.88
CA ALA A 69 -4.57 14.94 12.62
C ALA A 69 -3.48 15.59 13.50
N ARG A 70 -2.63 14.80 14.17
CA ARG A 70 -1.50 15.33 14.95
C ARG A 70 -0.44 16.00 14.07
N LEU A 71 -0.13 15.42 12.91
CA LEU A 71 0.78 16.04 11.94
C LEU A 71 0.26 17.39 11.47
N GLN A 72 -1.03 17.50 11.16
CA GLN A 72 -1.66 18.76 10.75
C GLN A 72 -1.63 19.81 11.89
N GLN A 73 -1.85 19.41 13.14
CA GLN A 73 -1.69 20.30 14.31
C GLN A 73 -0.25 20.82 14.47
N GLN A 74 0.75 20.06 14.02
CA GLN A 74 2.16 20.47 13.99
C GLN A 74 2.53 21.29 12.74
N GLY A 75 1.54 21.69 11.93
CA GLY A 75 1.71 22.56 10.78
C GLY A 75 2.02 21.85 9.48
N VAL A 76 1.88 20.51 9.42
CA VAL A 76 2.00 19.76 8.16
C VAL A 76 0.76 20.04 7.30
N LYS A 77 0.98 20.38 6.04
CA LYS A 77 -0.07 20.58 5.03
C LYS A 77 -0.18 19.34 4.16
N THR A 78 -1.36 18.74 4.11
CA THR A 78 -1.66 17.66 3.18
C THR A 78 -2.02 18.23 1.81
N MET A 79 -1.45 17.66 0.77
CA MET A 79 -1.70 18.01 -0.62
C MET A 79 -1.96 16.76 -1.46
N GLN A 80 -2.53 16.94 -2.61
CA GLN A 80 -2.68 15.89 -3.64
C GLN A 80 -1.90 16.29 -4.87
N PHE A 81 -1.35 15.31 -5.57
CA PHE A 81 -0.75 15.57 -6.87
C PHE A 81 -1.85 15.90 -7.88
N PRO A 82 -1.65 16.90 -8.75
CA PRO A 82 -2.56 17.18 -9.84
C PRO A 82 -2.55 16.07 -10.89
N ASP A 83 -3.60 16.03 -11.72
CA ASP A 83 -3.83 14.94 -12.68
C ASP A 83 -2.69 14.81 -13.71
N ASP A 84 -2.09 15.90 -14.13
CA ASP A 84 -0.96 15.91 -15.08
C ASP A 84 0.28 15.18 -14.53
N VAL A 85 0.49 15.23 -13.23
CA VAL A 85 1.56 14.46 -12.55
C VAL A 85 1.23 12.97 -12.57
N TRP A 86 -0.01 12.58 -12.25
CA TRP A 86 -0.45 11.19 -12.33
C TRP A 86 -0.34 10.64 -13.75
N ASP A 87 -0.76 11.41 -14.76
CA ASP A 87 -0.67 11.05 -16.18
C ASP A 87 0.77 10.83 -16.61
N ALA A 88 1.69 11.73 -16.19
CA ALA A 88 3.12 11.62 -16.50
C ALA A 88 3.75 10.37 -15.86
N PHE A 89 3.40 10.03 -14.60
CA PHE A 89 3.88 8.81 -13.97
C PHE A 89 3.30 7.56 -14.62
N GLY A 90 2.04 7.58 -14.99
CA GLY A 90 1.40 6.48 -15.73
C GLY A 90 2.08 6.20 -17.07
N ALA A 91 2.39 7.25 -17.83
CA ALA A 91 3.11 7.15 -19.09
C ALA A 91 4.53 6.60 -18.92
N ALA A 92 5.29 7.14 -17.97
CA ALA A 92 6.66 6.68 -17.69
C ALA A 92 6.69 5.23 -17.18
N SER A 93 5.76 4.85 -16.31
CA SER A 93 5.63 3.47 -15.84
C SER A 93 5.36 2.50 -16.99
N LYS A 94 4.46 2.88 -17.90
CA LYS A 94 4.16 2.07 -19.09
C LYS A 94 5.39 1.90 -19.98
N GLU A 95 6.14 2.96 -20.24
CA GLU A 95 7.35 2.94 -21.06
C GLU A 95 8.39 1.95 -20.48
N VAL A 96 8.70 2.07 -19.17
CA VAL A 96 9.64 1.17 -18.49
C VAL A 96 9.17 -0.29 -18.53
N MET A 97 7.89 -0.54 -18.38
CA MET A 97 7.35 -1.89 -18.45
C MET A 97 7.40 -2.45 -19.88
N ASP A 98 7.18 -1.62 -20.90
CA ASP A 98 7.22 -2.03 -22.31
C ASP A 98 8.63 -2.43 -22.76
N GLU A 99 9.68 -1.83 -22.22
CA GLU A 99 11.09 -2.15 -22.53
C GLU A 99 11.48 -3.61 -22.25
N ASN A 100 10.74 -4.28 -21.37
CA ASN A 100 11.05 -5.64 -20.93
C ASN A 100 10.14 -6.72 -21.55
N MET A 101 9.26 -6.35 -22.47
CA MET A 101 8.26 -7.27 -23.04
C MET A 101 8.82 -8.36 -23.97
N ASP A 102 10.08 -8.26 -24.40
CA ASP A 102 10.77 -9.29 -25.17
C ASP A 102 11.13 -10.52 -24.31
N ASP A 103 11.16 -10.39 -22.98
CA ASP A 103 11.27 -11.53 -22.06
C ASP A 103 9.89 -12.16 -21.86
N SER A 104 9.75 -13.43 -22.28
CA SER A 104 8.47 -14.12 -22.22
C SER A 104 7.94 -14.32 -20.80
N LEU A 105 8.83 -14.57 -19.82
CA LEU A 105 8.42 -14.72 -18.43
C LEU A 105 7.93 -13.38 -17.86
N PHE A 106 8.65 -12.29 -18.17
CA PHE A 106 8.21 -10.95 -17.79
C PHE A 106 6.85 -10.61 -18.39
N ALA A 107 6.65 -10.90 -19.68
CA ALA A 107 5.39 -10.66 -20.37
C ALA A 107 4.23 -11.43 -19.72
N ASP A 108 4.42 -12.71 -19.39
CA ASP A 108 3.41 -13.54 -18.74
C ASP A 108 3.06 -12.99 -17.34
N ILE A 109 4.05 -12.60 -16.55
CA ILE A 109 3.85 -12.01 -15.22
C ILE A 109 3.09 -10.68 -15.35
N ARG A 110 3.51 -9.81 -16.26
CA ARG A 110 2.87 -8.52 -16.51
C ARG A 110 1.40 -8.69 -16.92
N ASN A 111 1.11 -9.55 -17.89
CA ASN A 111 -0.26 -9.80 -18.35
C ASN A 111 -1.15 -10.31 -17.20
N SER A 112 -0.65 -11.23 -16.39
CA SER A 112 -1.34 -11.73 -15.20
C SER A 112 -1.60 -10.61 -14.18
N PHE A 113 -0.60 -9.81 -13.91
CA PHE A 113 -0.71 -8.67 -12.99
C PHE A 113 -1.72 -7.63 -13.47
N GLU A 114 -1.63 -7.17 -14.71
CA GLU A 114 -2.53 -6.16 -15.27
C GLU A 114 -3.98 -6.64 -15.30
N SER A 115 -4.20 -7.92 -15.63
CA SER A 115 -5.54 -8.53 -15.58
C SER A 115 -6.12 -8.52 -14.17
N SER A 116 -5.34 -8.94 -13.17
CA SER A 116 -5.75 -8.95 -11.78
C SER A 116 -5.97 -7.53 -11.23
N LEU A 117 -5.06 -6.61 -11.57
CA LEU A 117 -5.16 -5.21 -11.17
C LEU A 117 -6.43 -4.56 -11.71
N SER A 118 -6.73 -4.76 -13.00
CA SER A 118 -7.92 -4.20 -13.63
C SER A 118 -9.20 -4.71 -12.98
N ALA A 119 -9.30 -6.03 -12.76
CA ALA A 119 -10.47 -6.63 -12.12
C ALA A 119 -10.65 -6.15 -10.68
N SER A 120 -9.55 -6.06 -9.90
CA SER A 120 -9.57 -5.59 -8.53
C SER A 120 -9.92 -4.11 -8.45
N ALA A 121 -9.35 -3.27 -9.30
CA ALA A 121 -9.63 -1.84 -9.35
C ALA A 121 -11.09 -1.55 -9.72
N GLU A 122 -11.63 -2.27 -10.69
CA GLU A 122 -13.05 -2.16 -11.07
C GLU A 122 -13.97 -2.49 -9.88
N TRP A 123 -13.70 -3.57 -9.16
CA TRP A 123 -14.47 -3.94 -7.99
C TRP A 123 -14.36 -2.92 -6.87
N LEU A 124 -13.12 -2.55 -6.49
CA LEU A 124 -12.87 -1.62 -5.39
C LEU A 124 -13.46 -0.23 -5.63
N SER A 125 -13.45 0.24 -6.89
CA SER A 125 -14.06 1.52 -7.25
C SER A 125 -15.58 1.54 -7.03
N LYS A 126 -16.25 0.40 -7.19
CA LYS A 126 -17.71 0.26 -7.03
C LYS A 126 -18.11 -0.14 -5.61
N SER A 127 -17.20 -0.66 -4.81
CA SER A 127 -17.44 -1.14 -3.44
C SER A 127 -16.83 -0.19 -2.41
N ASP A 128 -15.61 -0.52 -1.96
CA ASP A 128 -15.00 0.16 -0.81
C ASP A 128 -14.74 1.65 -1.07
N ALA A 129 -14.19 2.01 -2.21
CA ALA A 129 -13.88 3.41 -2.52
C ALA A 129 -15.15 4.25 -2.61
N TYR A 130 -16.17 3.76 -3.32
CA TYR A 130 -17.46 4.45 -3.43
C TYR A 130 -18.16 4.56 -2.06
N TYR A 131 -18.12 3.51 -1.25
CA TYR A 131 -18.69 3.55 0.11
C TYR A 131 -17.99 4.59 0.99
N VAL A 132 -16.66 4.61 0.99
CA VAL A 132 -15.87 5.59 1.76
C VAL A 132 -16.18 7.02 1.31
N GLU A 133 -16.25 7.27 0.00
CA GLU A 133 -16.61 8.56 -0.58
C GLU A 133 -18.00 9.03 -0.12
N GLN A 134 -19.01 8.17 -0.26
CA GLN A 134 -20.39 8.52 0.14
C GLN A 134 -20.53 8.71 1.65
N ARG A 135 -19.88 7.86 2.43
CA ARG A 135 -19.85 8.01 3.89
C ARG A 135 -19.23 9.35 4.30
N GLN A 136 -18.11 9.72 3.72
CA GLN A 136 -17.43 10.98 4.02
C GLN A 136 -18.29 12.18 3.62
N ARG A 137 -18.95 12.12 2.48
CA ARG A 137 -19.88 13.14 2.01
C ARG A 137 -21.06 13.34 2.96
N VAL A 138 -21.57 12.27 3.53
CA VAL A 138 -22.71 12.33 4.49
C VAL A 138 -22.23 12.85 5.84
N LEU A 139 -21.12 12.34 6.37
CA LEU A 139 -20.56 12.77 7.67
C LEU A 139 -20.09 14.23 7.64
N GLY A 140 -19.56 14.71 6.53
CA GLY A 140 -19.16 16.11 6.35
C GLY A 140 -20.32 17.11 6.31
N LYS A 141 -21.58 16.64 6.33
CA LYS A 141 -22.80 17.45 6.38
C LYS A 141 -23.48 17.45 7.76
N MET A 142 -22.99 16.64 8.69
CA MET A 142 -23.45 16.59 10.07
C MET A 142 -22.63 17.50 10.96
#